data_214db4d158e7391d227072a8e8882b02
#
_entry.id   214db4d158e7391d227072a8e8882b02
#
_cell.length_a   1.000
_cell.length_b   1.000
_cell.length_c   1.000
_cell.angle_alpha   90.00
_cell.angle_beta   90.00
_cell.angle_gamma   90.00
#
_symmetry.space_group_name_H-M   'P 1'
#
loop_
_entity.id
_entity.type
_entity.pdbx_description
1 polymer ?
#
loop_
_entity_poly.entity_id
_entity_poly.type
_entity_poly.pdbx_seq_one_letter_code
_entity_poly.pdbx_strand_id
1 'polypeptide(L)'
;MHKKLPKFKKFEFVEIYFWDSISNSGGWERLEDFEFQPHIDATEHKICGYVINVTKNLISLCHSVAIDNEDKMVGVWSLPIGAIIRFRRIK
;
A
#
# COMPACT_ATOMS: atom_id res chain seq x y z
N MET A 1 11.84 4.00 -15.06
CA MET A 1 12.53 4.65 -13.95
C MET A 1 11.99 4.09 -12.64
N HIS A 2 12.87 3.57 -11.81
CA HIS A 2 12.43 2.98 -10.54
C HIS A 2 12.24 4.07 -9.48
N LYS A 3 11.07 4.06 -8.84
CA LYS A 3 10.85 4.87 -7.66
C LYS A 3 11.69 4.36 -6.52
N LYS A 4 12.40 5.25 -5.88
CA LYS A 4 13.10 4.92 -4.65
C LYS A 4 12.39 5.59 -3.49
N LEU A 5 12.07 4.80 -2.49
CA LEU A 5 11.62 5.34 -1.23
C LEU A 5 12.82 5.60 -0.34
N PRO A 6 12.76 6.63 0.51
CA PRO A 6 13.80 6.83 1.51
C PRO A 6 13.80 5.70 2.51
N LYS A 7 14.85 5.62 3.32
CA LYS A 7 14.89 4.66 4.40
C LYS A 7 13.94 5.08 5.51
N PHE A 8 13.20 4.10 6.04
CA PHE A 8 12.30 4.31 7.14
C PHE A 8 12.82 3.57 8.37
N LYS A 9 12.57 4.14 9.52
CA LYS A 9 12.79 3.44 10.77
C LYS A 9 11.68 2.42 10.97
N LYS A 10 12.00 1.32 11.65
CA LYS A 10 11.01 0.32 12.01
C LYS A 10 9.89 0.98 12.81
N PHE A 11 8.66 0.71 12.42
CA PHE A 11 7.46 1.28 13.02
C PHE A 11 7.35 2.80 12.90
N GLU A 12 8.02 3.40 11.93
CA GLU A 12 7.79 4.80 11.62
C GLU A 12 6.36 4.96 11.08
N PHE A 13 5.64 5.96 11.55
CA PHE A 13 4.27 6.19 11.11
C PHE A 13 4.27 7.06 9.86
N VAL A 14 3.60 6.58 8.82
CA VAL A 14 3.59 7.27 7.52
C VAL A 14 2.18 7.29 6.94
N GLU A 15 1.98 8.23 6.04
CA GLU A 15 0.79 8.33 5.21
C GLU A 15 1.22 8.12 3.76
N ILE A 16 0.56 7.20 3.06
CA ILE A 16 0.90 6.87 1.68
C ILE A 16 -0.32 7.06 0.80
N TYR A 17 -0.13 7.77 -0.30
CA TYR A 17 -1.12 7.92 -1.37
C TYR A 17 -0.73 7.01 -2.51
N PHE A 18 -1.66 6.21 -2.97
CA PHE A 18 -1.36 5.20 -3.98
C PHE A 18 -2.54 4.99 -4.92
N TRP A 19 -2.23 4.44 -6.09
CA TRP A 19 -3.25 4.02 -7.04
C TRP A 19 -3.69 2.60 -6.71
N ASP A 20 -4.98 2.43 -6.54
CA ASP A 20 -5.55 1.10 -6.35
C ASP A 20 -6.57 0.86 -7.46
N SER A 21 -6.44 -0.29 -8.11
CA SER A 21 -7.42 -0.68 -9.12
C SER A 21 -8.67 -1.20 -8.44
N ILE A 22 -9.83 -0.78 -8.95
CA ILE A 22 -11.09 -1.30 -8.46
C ILE A 22 -11.22 -2.73 -8.97
N SER A 23 -11.24 -3.69 -8.06
CA SER A 23 -11.50 -5.07 -8.44
C SER A 23 -13.00 -5.30 -8.55
N ASN A 24 -13.41 -5.98 -9.59
CA ASN A 24 -14.77 -6.47 -9.70
C ASN A 24 -14.99 -7.57 -8.67
N SER A 25 -15.85 -7.33 -7.72
CA SER A 25 -16.10 -8.27 -6.63
C SER A 25 -17.00 -9.43 -7.04
N GLY A 26 -17.39 -9.52 -8.32
CA GLY A 26 -18.39 -10.48 -8.76
C GLY A 26 -17.87 -11.84 -9.18
N GLY A 27 -16.59 -12.13 -9.10
CA GLY A 27 -16.04 -13.41 -9.52
C GLY A 27 -15.46 -13.38 -10.94
N TRP A 28 -15.51 -14.51 -11.60
CA TRP A 28 -14.89 -14.65 -12.92
C TRP A 28 -15.67 -13.90 -13.98
N GLU A 29 -14.95 -13.13 -14.82
CA GLU A 29 -15.50 -12.43 -15.97
C GLU A 29 -14.91 -13.01 -17.25
N ARG A 30 -15.70 -12.96 -18.33
CA ARG A 30 -15.17 -13.26 -19.64
C ARG A 30 -14.39 -12.06 -20.15
N LEU A 31 -13.26 -12.32 -20.79
CA LEU A 31 -12.44 -11.26 -21.35
C LEU A 31 -13.23 -10.41 -22.35
N GLU A 32 -14.10 -11.04 -23.14
CA GLU A 32 -14.91 -10.36 -24.14
C GLU A 32 -15.95 -9.41 -23.56
N ASP A 33 -16.33 -9.63 -22.29
CA ASP A 33 -17.30 -8.79 -21.58
C ASP A 33 -16.63 -7.71 -20.74
N PHE A 34 -15.30 -7.71 -20.70
CA PHE A 34 -14.56 -6.77 -19.89
C PHE A 34 -14.31 -5.47 -20.64
N GLU A 35 -14.76 -4.37 -20.08
CA GLU A 35 -14.46 -3.03 -20.56
C GLU A 35 -13.44 -2.37 -19.63
N PHE A 36 -12.24 -2.15 -20.14
CA PHE A 36 -11.20 -1.52 -19.38
C PHE A 36 -11.30 0.00 -19.49
N GLN A 37 -11.53 0.65 -18.36
CA GLN A 37 -11.62 2.11 -18.27
C GLN A 37 -10.63 2.59 -17.22
N PRO A 38 -9.36 2.78 -17.59
CA PRO A 38 -8.31 3.05 -16.62
C PRO A 38 -8.53 4.30 -15.77
N HIS A 39 -9.21 5.29 -16.32
CA HIS A 39 -9.52 6.52 -15.57
C HIS A 39 -10.63 6.35 -14.54
N ILE A 40 -11.38 5.25 -14.64
CA ILE A 40 -12.45 4.91 -13.68
C ILE A 40 -12.01 3.77 -12.78
N ASP A 41 -11.25 2.82 -13.34
CA ASP A 41 -10.88 1.59 -12.65
C ASP A 41 -9.67 1.76 -11.72
N ALA A 42 -8.99 2.90 -11.77
CA ALA A 42 -7.92 3.22 -10.85
C ALA A 42 -8.32 4.42 -9.99
N THR A 43 -8.23 4.26 -8.69
CA THR A 43 -8.64 5.30 -7.74
C THR A 43 -7.47 5.64 -6.83
N GLU A 44 -7.30 6.93 -6.55
CA GLU A 44 -6.32 7.37 -5.58
C GLU A 44 -6.81 7.05 -4.17
N HIS A 45 -6.02 6.32 -3.44
CA HIS A 45 -6.31 5.95 -2.06
C HIS A 45 -5.24 6.48 -1.12
N LYS A 46 -5.60 6.60 0.14
CA LYS A 46 -4.68 6.98 1.19
C LYS A 46 -4.70 5.93 2.28
N ILE A 47 -3.51 5.54 2.72
CA ILE A 47 -3.37 4.64 3.85
C ILE A 47 -2.37 5.23 4.84
N CYS A 48 -2.64 5.06 6.12
CA CYS A 48 -1.75 5.43 7.19
C CYS A 48 -1.36 4.17 7.95
N GLY A 49 -0.10 4.06 8.33
CA GLY A 49 0.34 2.90 9.07
C GLY A 49 1.78 2.98 9.51
N TYR A 50 2.19 1.97 10.26
CA TYR A 50 3.55 1.84 10.76
C TYR A 50 4.37 1.00 9.79
N VAL A 51 5.51 1.50 9.36
CA VAL A 51 6.37 0.79 8.41
C VAL A 51 7.02 -0.39 9.11
N ILE A 52 6.84 -1.59 8.55
CA ILE A 52 7.44 -2.79 9.09
C ILE A 52 8.52 -3.36 8.19
N ASN A 53 8.44 -3.13 6.89
CA ASN A 53 9.44 -3.63 5.97
C ASN A 53 9.38 -2.88 4.64
N VAL A 54 10.54 -2.70 4.02
CA VAL A 54 10.63 -2.15 2.67
C VAL A 54 11.59 -3.04 1.88
N THR A 55 11.09 -3.59 0.80
CA THR A 55 11.92 -4.33 -0.15
C THR A 55 12.10 -3.50 -1.43
N LYS A 56 12.77 -4.06 -2.41
CA LYS A 56 12.94 -3.39 -3.70
C LYS A 56 11.61 -3.05 -4.36
N ASN A 57 10.59 -3.89 -4.18
CA ASN A 57 9.34 -3.78 -4.92
C ASN A 57 8.13 -3.47 -4.04
N LEU A 58 8.22 -3.67 -2.73
CA LEU A 58 7.09 -3.57 -1.83
C LEU A 58 7.42 -2.78 -0.58
N ILE A 59 6.44 -2.06 -0.08
CA ILE A 59 6.47 -1.53 1.27
C ILE A 59 5.34 -2.19 2.05
N SER A 60 5.64 -2.62 3.27
CA SER A 60 4.65 -3.25 4.14
C SER A 60 4.40 -2.37 5.36
N LEU A 61 3.14 -2.16 5.64
CA LEU A 61 2.67 -1.36 6.77
C LEU A 61 1.80 -2.23 7.66
N CYS A 62 1.74 -1.91 8.95
CA CYS A 62 0.77 -2.52 9.83
C CYS A 62 -0.13 -1.45 10.44
N HIS A 63 -1.32 -1.89 10.83
CA HIS A 63 -2.34 -1.02 11.38
C HIS A 63 -2.07 -0.68 12.85
N SER A 64 -1.59 -1.64 13.61
CA SER A 64 -1.37 -1.54 15.04
C SER A 64 -0.12 -2.28 15.46
N VAL A 65 0.58 -1.74 16.42
CA VAL A 65 1.79 -2.34 17.00
C VAL A 65 1.61 -2.44 18.50
N ALA A 66 1.89 -3.61 19.07
CA ALA A 66 1.93 -3.78 20.51
C ALA A 66 3.26 -3.23 21.04
N ILE A 67 3.16 -2.37 22.04
CA ILE A 67 4.35 -1.79 22.66
C ILE A 67 4.80 -2.73 23.80
N ASP A 68 5.38 -3.84 23.43
CA ASP A 68 5.93 -4.80 24.36
C ASP A 68 7.22 -5.39 23.77
N ASN A 69 7.75 -6.41 24.41
CA ASN A 69 9.03 -7.00 24.02
C ASN A 69 8.92 -7.94 22.81
N GLU A 70 7.72 -8.21 22.32
CA GLU A 70 7.52 -9.18 21.26
C GLU A 70 7.25 -8.57 19.88
N ASP A 71 7.13 -7.25 19.81
CA ASP A 71 6.88 -6.54 18.54
C ASP A 71 5.70 -7.11 17.76
N LYS A 72 4.62 -7.40 18.45
CA LYS A 72 3.42 -7.93 17.80
C LYS A 72 2.73 -6.84 17.00
N MET A 73 2.18 -7.23 15.87
CA MET A 73 1.48 -6.31 14.99
C MET A 73 0.26 -6.98 14.38
N VAL A 74 -0.67 -6.16 13.92
CA VAL A 74 -1.90 -6.64 13.28
C VAL A 74 -2.27 -5.72 12.13
N GLY A 75 -2.96 -6.27 11.14
CA GLY A 75 -3.42 -5.53 9.99
C GLY A 75 -2.30 -5.17 9.03
N VAL A 76 -1.60 -6.19 8.52
CA VAL A 76 -0.48 -5.98 7.59
C VAL A 76 -1.00 -5.76 6.18
N TRP A 77 -0.49 -4.69 5.57
CA TRP A 77 -0.73 -4.35 4.17
C TRP A 77 0.59 -4.25 3.45
N SER A 78 0.65 -4.80 2.24
CA SER A 78 1.80 -4.64 1.36
C SER A 78 1.39 -3.93 0.09
N LEU A 79 2.13 -2.89 -0.28
CA LEU A 79 1.85 -2.09 -1.45
C LEU A 79 3.02 -2.18 -2.42
N PRO A 80 2.75 -2.33 -3.73
CA PRO A 80 3.79 -2.19 -4.73
C PRO A 80 4.32 -0.76 -4.72
N ILE A 81 5.64 -0.61 -4.68
CA ILE A 81 6.26 0.72 -4.65
C ILE A 81 5.89 1.50 -5.91
N GLY A 82 5.75 0.81 -7.04
CA GLY A 82 5.36 1.45 -8.29
C GLY A 82 3.96 2.09 -8.28
N ALA A 83 3.10 1.68 -7.37
CA ALA A 83 1.76 2.23 -7.26
C ALA A 83 1.69 3.48 -6.37
N ILE A 84 2.77 3.83 -5.69
CA ILE A 84 2.79 4.95 -4.77
C ILE A 84 2.88 6.25 -5.55
N ILE A 85 1.97 7.17 -5.24
CA ILE A 85 1.96 8.51 -5.82
C ILE A 85 2.87 9.43 -4.99
N ARG A 86 2.68 9.41 -3.68
CA ARG A 86 3.47 10.20 -2.75
C ARG A 86 3.32 9.63 -1.34
N PHE A 87 4.22 10.00 -0.47
CA PHE A 87 4.14 9.63 0.93
C PHE A 87 4.47 10.83 1.81
N ARG A 88 4.06 10.75 3.07
CA ARG A 88 4.35 11.77 4.05
C ARG A 88 4.65 11.12 5.40
N ARG A 89 5.74 11.53 6.01
CA ARG A 89 6.04 11.13 7.39
C ARG A 89 5.19 11.94 8.34
N ILE A 90 4.61 11.25 9.30
CA ILE A 90 3.80 11.90 10.32
C ILE A 90 4.60 11.92 11.61
N LYS A 91 4.82 13.11 12.11
CA LYS A 91 5.60 13.30 13.34
C LYS A 91 4.67 13.40 14.54
#